data_c58ba2b8dd7ea7a235f3d6350d7f5377
#
_entry.id   c58ba2b8dd7ea7a235f3d6350d7f5377
#
_cell.length_a   1.000
_cell.length_b   1.000
_cell.length_c   1.000
_cell.angle_alpha   90.00
_cell.angle_beta   90.00
_cell.angle_gamma   90.00
#
_symmetry.space_group_name_H-M   'P 1'
#
loop_
_entity.id
_entity.type
_entity.pdbx_description
1 polymer ?
#
loop_
_entity_poly.entity_id
_entity_poly.type
_entity_poly.pdbx_seq_one_letter_code
_entity_poly.pdbx_strand_id
1 'polypeptide(L)'
;MYDLGNIAVMGSGSWATAIAKMLMEKVEHLHWYMRRQDAIDDFKRLEHNPSYLTSVHFDVKRITFYSDINEVVKQCQTLVFVMPSPYLKNHLKKLKQRLHDKFIITAIKGIVPDENLVCSEFFRQVYNVPDENLAVLGGPSHAEEVALGRLTYLTVGCSDQDKARSMAETLVSGYVKTKTSGDVIGIEYASVLKNVYAIAAGICNGLKYGDNFQSVLMSNAVQEMNRFLRAVYPIDRQVYDSVYLGDLLVTGYSNFSRNRVFGTMIGKGYSVKSAQIEMEMIAEGFYGTKCMKDINRMYHVNMPILDAVYNILYERISPAIEIKLLTDSFR
;
A
#
# COMPACT_ATOMS: atom_id res chain seq x y z
N MET A 1 -22.05 -1.09 17.05
CA MET A 1 -20.59 -1.05 16.80
C MET A 1 -20.09 -2.48 16.83
N TYR A 2 -19.35 -2.92 15.81
CA TYR A 2 -18.79 -4.27 15.75
C TYR A 2 -17.63 -4.38 16.74
N ASP A 3 -17.55 -5.49 17.48
CA ASP A 3 -16.41 -5.76 18.37
C ASP A 3 -15.22 -6.29 17.55
N LEU A 4 -14.15 -5.52 17.49
CA LEU A 4 -12.93 -5.88 16.78
C LEU A 4 -12.09 -6.95 17.52
N GLY A 5 -12.40 -7.21 18.80
CA GLY A 5 -11.61 -8.09 19.66
C GLY A 5 -10.14 -7.67 19.75
N ASN A 6 -9.25 -8.63 19.95
CA ASN A 6 -7.82 -8.37 19.95
C ASN A 6 -7.33 -8.02 18.54
N ILE A 7 -6.64 -6.89 18.41
CA ILE A 7 -6.10 -6.40 17.14
C ILE A 7 -4.62 -6.73 17.04
N ALA A 8 -4.19 -7.30 15.92
CA ALA A 8 -2.78 -7.56 15.64
C ALA A 8 -2.28 -6.76 14.43
N VAL A 9 -1.11 -6.13 14.56
CA VAL A 9 -0.34 -5.61 13.43
C VAL A 9 0.58 -6.71 12.91
N MET A 10 0.44 -7.04 11.62
CA MET A 10 1.15 -8.13 10.96
C MET A 10 2.23 -7.56 10.04
N GLY A 11 3.45 -7.35 10.57
CA GLY A 11 4.58 -6.76 9.86
C GLY A 11 5.41 -5.84 10.73
N SER A 12 6.61 -5.44 10.27
CA SER A 12 7.58 -4.68 11.06
C SER A 12 8.19 -3.47 10.36
N GLY A 13 7.65 -3.07 9.21
CA GLY A 13 8.15 -1.93 8.43
C GLY A 13 7.70 -0.57 8.95
N SER A 14 8.07 0.51 8.25
CA SER A 14 7.69 1.89 8.61
C SER A 14 6.17 2.07 8.70
N TRP A 15 5.42 1.56 7.72
CA TRP A 15 3.96 1.67 7.72
C TRP A 15 3.30 0.84 8.84
N ALA A 16 3.85 -0.34 9.18
CA ALA A 16 3.40 -1.11 10.33
C ALA A 16 3.62 -0.35 11.65
N THR A 17 4.77 0.31 11.80
CA THR A 17 5.09 1.16 12.96
C THR A 17 4.13 2.34 13.07
N ALA A 18 3.82 3.00 11.95
CA ALA A 18 2.87 4.11 11.92
C ALA A 18 1.44 3.67 12.29
N ILE A 19 0.98 2.50 11.76
CA ILE A 19 -0.34 1.93 12.12
C ILE A 19 -0.38 1.55 13.60
N ALA A 20 0.65 0.91 14.12
CA ALA A 20 0.73 0.58 15.54
C ALA A 20 0.64 1.84 16.42
N LYS A 21 1.35 2.92 16.04
CA LYS A 21 1.24 4.21 16.73
C LYS A 21 -0.21 4.73 16.74
N MET A 22 -0.88 4.72 15.60
CA MET A 22 -2.28 5.18 15.50
C MET A 22 -3.22 4.34 16.36
N LEU A 23 -3.08 3.01 16.32
CA LEU A 23 -3.93 2.09 17.10
C LEU A 23 -3.73 2.30 18.61
N MET A 24 -2.50 2.48 19.07
CA MET A 24 -2.20 2.65 20.49
C MET A 24 -2.71 3.97 21.09
N GLU A 25 -3.22 4.89 20.29
CA GLU A 25 -3.97 6.06 20.78
C GLU A 25 -5.30 5.66 21.47
N LYS A 26 -5.88 4.50 21.09
CA LYS A 26 -7.20 4.07 21.57
C LYS A 26 -7.24 2.67 22.13
N VAL A 27 -6.46 1.71 21.59
CA VAL A 27 -6.46 0.35 22.12
C VAL A 27 -5.62 0.28 23.40
N GLU A 28 -6.12 -0.39 24.43
CA GLU A 28 -5.38 -0.57 25.67
C GLU A 28 -4.18 -1.48 25.50
N HIS A 29 -4.31 -2.51 24.68
CA HIS A 29 -3.28 -3.50 24.40
C HIS A 29 -3.23 -3.86 22.93
N LEU A 30 -2.02 -3.92 22.35
CA LEU A 30 -1.77 -4.24 20.97
C LEU A 30 -1.02 -5.57 20.85
N HIS A 31 -1.40 -6.40 19.89
CA HIS A 31 -0.64 -7.57 19.47
C HIS A 31 0.19 -7.21 18.23
N TRP A 32 1.47 -7.62 18.20
CA TRP A 32 2.33 -7.26 17.07
C TRP A 32 3.20 -8.42 16.62
N TYR A 33 3.00 -8.84 15.38
CA TYR A 33 3.80 -9.88 14.75
C TYR A 33 5.00 -9.26 14.00
N MET A 34 6.19 -9.67 14.38
CA MET A 34 7.46 -9.36 13.73
C MET A 34 8.22 -10.68 13.52
N ARG A 35 8.54 -11.01 12.25
CA ARG A 35 9.16 -12.31 11.92
C ARG A 35 10.47 -12.61 12.65
N ARG A 36 11.25 -11.57 12.98
CA ARG A 36 12.59 -11.68 13.56
C ARG A 36 12.55 -11.47 15.07
N GLN A 37 13.00 -12.47 15.82
CA GLN A 37 13.03 -12.40 17.29
C GLN A 37 14.03 -11.35 17.78
N ASP A 38 15.22 -11.25 17.12
CA ASP A 38 16.22 -10.25 17.44
C ASP A 38 15.67 -8.80 17.30
N ALA A 39 14.84 -8.54 16.28
CA ALA A 39 14.19 -7.24 16.11
C ALA A 39 13.14 -6.96 17.21
N ILE A 40 12.46 -7.99 17.73
CA ILE A 40 11.56 -7.87 18.88
C ILE A 40 12.34 -7.54 20.15
N ASP A 41 13.46 -8.21 20.38
CA ASP A 41 14.29 -8.02 21.57
C ASP A 41 14.90 -6.61 21.58
N ASP A 42 15.39 -6.16 20.42
CA ASP A 42 15.86 -4.78 20.25
C ASP A 42 14.72 -3.75 20.44
N PHE A 43 13.54 -4.01 19.90
CA PHE A 43 12.38 -3.12 20.07
C PHE A 43 12.01 -2.97 21.56
N LYS A 44 11.96 -4.08 22.29
CA LYS A 44 11.66 -4.05 23.74
C LYS A 44 12.71 -3.28 24.54
N ARG A 45 13.99 -3.42 24.18
CA ARG A 45 15.10 -2.74 24.83
C ARG A 45 15.15 -1.23 24.53
N LEU A 46 14.83 -0.85 23.28
CA LEU A 46 14.92 0.53 22.78
C LEU A 46 13.59 1.30 22.94
N GLU A 47 12.48 0.60 23.20
CA GLU A 47 11.11 1.13 23.24
C GLU A 47 10.68 1.81 21.93
N HIS A 48 11.35 1.49 20.81
CA HIS A 48 11.01 1.94 19.46
C HIS A 48 11.44 0.89 18.43
N ASN A 49 10.90 1.01 17.21
CA ASN A 49 11.33 0.14 16.10
C ASN A 49 12.82 0.39 15.79
N PRO A 50 13.69 -0.65 15.82
CA PRO A 50 15.14 -0.46 15.66
C PRO A 50 15.55 0.01 14.26
N SER A 51 14.69 -0.21 13.24
CA SER A 51 15.01 0.03 11.83
C SER A 51 14.17 1.12 11.19
N TYR A 52 13.00 1.47 11.77
CA TYR A 52 12.03 2.35 11.12
C TYR A 52 11.39 3.30 12.12
N LEU A 53 11.30 4.59 11.76
CA LEU A 53 10.63 5.61 12.57
C LEU A 53 11.13 5.62 14.03
N THR A 54 12.43 5.62 14.21
CA THR A 54 13.12 5.48 15.51
C THR A 54 12.74 6.57 16.51
N SER A 55 12.16 7.68 16.06
CA SER A 55 11.65 8.76 16.90
C SER A 55 10.26 8.45 17.53
N VAL A 56 9.61 7.35 17.13
CA VAL A 56 8.31 6.94 17.68
C VAL A 56 8.56 5.97 18.83
N HIS A 57 8.31 6.43 20.06
CA HIS A 57 8.41 5.61 21.26
C HIS A 57 7.08 4.93 21.60
N PHE A 58 7.18 3.73 22.15
CA PHE A 58 6.04 2.90 22.54
C PHE A 58 6.14 2.47 24.00
N ASP A 59 5.03 2.46 24.70
CA ASP A 59 4.92 1.71 25.97
C ASP A 59 4.87 0.22 25.65
N VAL A 60 6.01 -0.44 25.69
CA VAL A 60 6.16 -1.86 25.35
C VAL A 60 5.39 -2.79 26.29
N LYS A 61 4.97 -2.33 27.49
CA LYS A 61 4.11 -3.08 28.42
C LYS A 61 2.70 -3.27 27.87
N ARG A 62 2.28 -2.39 26.97
CA ARG A 62 0.99 -2.45 26.26
C ARG A 62 1.06 -3.23 24.95
N ILE A 63 2.17 -3.94 24.66
CA ILE A 63 2.35 -4.67 23.43
C ILE A 63 2.76 -6.12 23.72
N THR A 64 2.01 -7.07 23.18
CA THR A 64 2.46 -8.46 23.09
C THR A 64 3.06 -8.71 21.71
N PHE A 65 4.36 -9.00 21.68
CA PHE A 65 5.09 -9.32 20.45
C PHE A 65 5.08 -10.80 20.16
N TYR A 66 5.03 -11.17 18.88
CA TYR A 66 5.05 -12.54 18.39
C TYR A 66 6.04 -12.68 17.24
N SER A 67 6.86 -13.73 17.26
CA SER A 67 7.68 -14.14 16.12
C SER A 67 7.09 -15.34 15.35
N ASP A 68 6.10 -16.05 15.95
CA ASP A 68 5.31 -17.08 15.28
C ASP A 68 3.95 -16.53 14.86
N ILE A 69 3.67 -16.63 13.55
CA ILE A 69 2.41 -16.16 12.96
C ILE A 69 1.20 -16.97 13.49
N ASN A 70 1.39 -18.24 13.86
CA ASN A 70 0.29 -19.08 14.34
C ASN A 70 -0.18 -18.66 15.73
N GLU A 71 0.73 -18.23 16.59
CA GLU A 71 0.39 -17.76 17.94
C GLU A 71 -0.45 -16.48 17.86
N VAL A 72 -0.01 -15.49 17.09
CA VAL A 72 -0.76 -14.22 16.97
C VAL A 72 -2.12 -14.45 16.33
N VAL A 73 -2.23 -15.25 15.27
CA VAL A 73 -3.52 -15.54 14.61
C VAL A 73 -4.48 -16.26 15.56
N LYS A 74 -3.97 -17.14 16.45
CA LYS A 74 -4.80 -17.80 17.45
C LYS A 74 -5.38 -16.83 18.49
N GLN A 75 -4.62 -15.79 18.86
CA GLN A 75 -4.99 -14.87 19.94
C GLN A 75 -5.85 -13.68 19.46
N CYS A 76 -5.86 -13.37 18.15
CA CYS A 76 -6.46 -12.14 17.65
C CYS A 76 -7.62 -12.40 16.71
N GLN A 77 -8.66 -11.57 16.78
CA GLN A 77 -9.82 -11.57 15.90
C GLN A 77 -9.59 -10.68 14.68
N THR A 78 -8.90 -9.55 14.86
CA THR A 78 -8.60 -8.59 13.80
C THR A 78 -7.12 -8.60 13.46
N LEU A 79 -6.79 -8.80 12.18
CA LEU A 79 -5.42 -8.90 11.67
C LEU A 79 -5.17 -7.82 10.62
N VAL A 80 -4.28 -6.86 10.92
CA VAL A 80 -3.89 -5.78 10.01
C VAL A 80 -2.59 -6.16 9.32
N PHE A 81 -2.66 -6.62 8.07
CA PHE A 81 -1.49 -7.02 7.28
C PHE A 81 -0.78 -5.80 6.68
N VAL A 82 0.48 -5.61 7.06
CA VAL A 82 1.29 -4.44 6.72
C VAL A 82 2.71 -4.88 6.36
N MET A 83 2.87 -5.45 5.20
CA MET A 83 4.17 -5.88 4.67
C MET A 83 4.21 -5.65 3.16
N PRO A 84 5.37 -5.59 2.52
CA PRO A 84 5.43 -5.51 1.06
C PRO A 84 4.79 -6.74 0.42
N SER A 85 3.96 -6.51 -0.62
CA SER A 85 3.15 -7.56 -1.27
C SER A 85 3.96 -8.78 -1.75
N PRO A 86 5.22 -8.66 -2.25
CA PRO A 86 6.00 -9.82 -2.64
C PRO A 86 6.37 -10.77 -1.50
N TYR A 87 6.28 -10.30 -0.26
CA TYR A 87 6.61 -11.12 0.91
C TYR A 87 5.40 -11.76 1.58
N LEU A 88 4.18 -11.36 1.24
CA LEU A 88 2.96 -11.86 1.88
C LEU A 88 2.90 -13.40 1.88
N LYS A 89 3.08 -14.03 0.72
CA LYS A 89 3.08 -15.50 0.59
C LYS A 89 4.12 -16.18 1.49
N ASN A 90 5.33 -15.62 1.56
CA ASN A 90 6.39 -16.17 2.38
C ASN A 90 6.10 -16.11 3.88
N HIS A 91 5.40 -15.05 4.33
CA HIS A 91 4.93 -14.95 5.71
C HIS A 91 3.82 -15.97 5.99
N LEU A 92 2.92 -16.18 5.05
CA LEU A 92 1.78 -17.09 5.19
C LEU A 92 2.12 -18.57 4.98
N LYS A 93 3.28 -18.91 4.37
CA LYS A 93 3.70 -20.31 4.17
C LYS A 93 3.72 -21.16 5.45
N LYS A 94 4.01 -20.54 6.60
CA LYS A 94 4.08 -21.20 7.90
C LYS A 94 2.75 -21.21 8.66
N LEU A 95 1.72 -20.55 8.10
CA LEU A 95 0.43 -20.44 8.73
C LEU A 95 -0.31 -21.80 8.69
N LYS A 96 -0.70 -22.30 9.85
CA LYS A 96 -1.50 -23.50 10.04
C LYS A 96 -2.91 -23.19 10.54
N GLN A 97 -3.11 -21.97 11.04
CA GLN A 97 -4.40 -21.51 11.55
C GLN A 97 -5.34 -21.11 10.40
N ARG A 98 -6.64 -21.29 10.61
CA ARG A 98 -7.66 -20.83 9.66
C ARG A 98 -7.83 -19.31 9.77
N LEU A 99 -8.09 -18.67 8.64
CA LEU A 99 -8.36 -17.23 8.58
C LEU A 99 -9.83 -16.89 8.33
N HIS A 100 -10.67 -17.89 8.07
CA HIS A 100 -12.07 -17.72 7.68
C HIS A 100 -12.87 -16.81 8.63
N ASP A 101 -12.67 -16.98 9.94
CA ASP A 101 -13.40 -16.24 10.97
C ASP A 101 -12.67 -14.96 11.43
N LYS A 102 -11.58 -14.60 10.77
CA LYS A 102 -10.79 -13.42 11.14
C LYS A 102 -11.23 -12.22 10.32
N PHE A 103 -11.31 -11.05 10.96
CA PHE A 103 -11.43 -9.80 10.26
C PHE A 103 -10.04 -9.37 9.76
N ILE A 104 -9.83 -9.41 8.45
CA ILE A 104 -8.55 -9.13 7.80
C ILE A 104 -8.59 -7.75 7.19
N ILE A 105 -7.64 -6.92 7.57
CA ILE A 105 -7.45 -5.58 7.01
C ILE A 105 -6.13 -5.57 6.25
N THR A 106 -6.18 -5.32 4.95
CA THR A 106 -4.97 -5.13 4.16
C THR A 106 -4.57 -3.66 4.16
N ALA A 107 -3.36 -3.37 4.62
CA ALA A 107 -2.73 -2.06 4.47
C ALA A 107 -1.54 -2.14 3.49
N ILE A 108 -1.56 -3.17 2.65
CA ILE A 108 -0.57 -3.47 1.62
C ILE A 108 -0.95 -2.71 0.37
N LYS A 109 -0.01 -1.92 -0.17
CA LYS A 109 -0.24 -1.10 -1.38
C LYS A 109 0.40 -1.76 -2.61
N GLY A 110 0.07 -3.02 -2.87
CA GLY A 110 0.67 -3.83 -3.91
C GLY A 110 -0.20 -5.02 -4.32
N ILE A 111 0.29 -5.81 -5.28
CA ILE A 111 -0.32 -7.04 -5.80
C ILE A 111 0.51 -8.23 -5.36
N VAL A 112 -0.13 -9.36 -5.08
CA VAL A 112 0.55 -10.62 -4.79
C VAL A 112 1.12 -11.14 -6.12
N PRO A 113 2.45 -11.21 -6.29
CA PRO A 113 3.06 -11.69 -7.52
C PRO A 113 2.71 -13.15 -7.76
N ASP A 114 2.84 -13.56 -9.02
CA ASP A 114 2.52 -14.89 -9.55
C ASP A 114 1.01 -15.16 -9.67
N GLU A 115 0.22 -14.87 -8.64
CA GLU A 115 -1.25 -14.95 -8.69
C GLU A 115 -1.87 -13.78 -9.44
N ASN A 116 -1.20 -12.63 -9.50
CA ASN A 116 -1.74 -11.37 -10.03
C ASN A 116 -3.06 -10.95 -9.36
N LEU A 117 -3.18 -11.21 -8.06
CA LEU A 117 -4.36 -10.87 -7.26
C LEU A 117 -4.06 -9.69 -6.33
N VAL A 118 -5.00 -8.78 -6.17
CA VAL A 118 -4.98 -7.85 -5.04
C VAL A 118 -5.13 -8.62 -3.72
N CYS A 119 -4.68 -8.03 -2.61
CA CYS A 119 -4.53 -8.79 -1.37
C CYS A 119 -5.86 -9.36 -0.84
N SER A 120 -6.96 -8.60 -0.95
CA SER A 120 -8.29 -9.10 -0.54
C SER A 120 -8.72 -10.31 -1.37
N GLU A 121 -8.54 -10.27 -2.69
CA GLU A 121 -8.83 -11.41 -3.57
C GLU A 121 -7.95 -12.62 -3.24
N PHE A 122 -6.68 -12.39 -2.92
CA PHE A 122 -5.79 -13.45 -2.49
C PHE A 122 -6.28 -14.12 -1.20
N PHE A 123 -6.66 -13.36 -0.18
CA PHE A 123 -7.22 -13.92 1.05
C PHE A 123 -8.55 -14.64 0.81
N ARG A 124 -9.41 -14.10 -0.04
CA ARG A 124 -10.68 -14.73 -0.42
C ARG A 124 -10.46 -16.07 -1.12
N GLN A 125 -9.62 -16.11 -2.14
CA GLN A 125 -9.46 -17.30 -2.99
C GLN A 125 -8.59 -18.39 -2.35
N VAL A 126 -7.53 -18.01 -1.64
CA VAL A 126 -6.55 -18.96 -1.09
C VAL A 126 -6.90 -19.40 0.34
N TYR A 127 -7.47 -18.49 1.13
CA TYR A 127 -7.77 -18.74 2.55
C TYR A 127 -9.27 -18.81 2.86
N ASN A 128 -10.12 -18.70 1.85
CA ASN A 128 -11.59 -18.73 1.97
C ASN A 128 -12.14 -17.71 2.99
N VAL A 129 -11.55 -16.52 3.04
CA VAL A 129 -12.03 -15.43 3.90
C VAL A 129 -13.24 -14.79 3.22
N PRO A 130 -14.41 -14.69 3.90
CA PRO A 130 -15.60 -14.05 3.36
C PRO A 130 -15.39 -12.56 3.07
N ASP A 131 -16.07 -12.02 2.07
CA ASP A 131 -15.93 -10.61 1.66
C ASP A 131 -16.26 -9.62 2.78
N GLU A 132 -17.22 -9.94 3.64
CA GLU A 132 -17.57 -9.15 4.81
C GLU A 132 -16.51 -9.15 5.92
N ASN A 133 -15.53 -10.04 5.81
CA ASN A 133 -14.36 -10.12 6.70
C ASN A 133 -13.09 -9.55 6.06
N LEU A 134 -13.19 -8.96 4.87
CA LEU A 134 -12.07 -8.35 4.17
C LEU A 134 -12.21 -6.84 4.13
N ALA A 135 -11.18 -6.15 4.58
CA ALA A 135 -11.09 -4.70 4.54
C ALA A 135 -9.76 -4.24 3.97
N VAL A 136 -9.74 -3.02 3.47
CA VAL A 136 -8.54 -2.32 3.01
C VAL A 136 -8.38 -0.99 3.73
N LEU A 137 -7.15 -0.65 4.08
CA LEU A 137 -6.78 0.66 4.59
C LEU A 137 -6.02 1.44 3.52
N GLY A 138 -6.61 2.51 3.02
CA GLY A 138 -6.05 3.36 1.97
C GLY A 138 -6.07 4.83 2.31
N GLY A 139 -5.51 5.64 1.40
CA GLY A 139 -5.48 7.11 1.51
C GLY A 139 -4.07 7.70 1.62
N PRO A 140 -3.96 9.04 1.48
CA PRO A 140 -2.69 9.78 1.52
C PRO A 140 -2.07 9.70 2.92
N SER A 141 -1.03 8.86 3.07
CA SER A 141 -0.47 8.53 4.38
C SER A 141 0.97 8.04 4.28
N HIS A 142 1.91 8.96 4.23
CA HIS A 142 3.32 8.60 4.41
C HIS A 142 3.59 8.28 5.88
N ALA A 143 4.26 7.16 6.13
CA ALA A 143 4.55 6.68 7.48
C ALA A 143 5.35 7.71 8.30
N GLU A 144 6.24 8.43 7.65
CA GLU A 144 7.08 9.47 8.22
C GLU A 144 6.24 10.66 8.72
N GLU A 145 5.23 11.06 7.95
CA GLU A 145 4.33 12.15 8.34
C GLU A 145 3.38 11.73 9.47
N VAL A 146 2.88 10.51 9.43
CA VAL A 146 2.09 9.92 10.53
C VAL A 146 2.92 9.84 11.82
N ALA A 147 4.19 9.45 11.71
CA ALA A 147 5.11 9.42 12.84
C ALA A 147 5.28 10.79 13.50
N LEU A 148 5.29 11.86 12.70
CA LEU A 148 5.37 13.25 13.15
C LEU A 148 4.02 13.85 13.61
N GLY A 149 2.95 13.05 13.61
CA GLY A 149 1.60 13.53 13.98
C GLY A 149 1.01 14.53 12.98
N ARG A 150 1.40 14.48 11.70
CA ARG A 150 0.83 15.34 10.66
C ARG A 150 -0.57 14.89 10.30
N LEU A 151 -1.44 15.86 10.01
CA LEU A 151 -2.85 15.59 9.67
C LEU A 151 -2.95 14.63 8.48
N THR A 152 -3.54 13.48 8.73
CA THR A 152 -3.63 12.35 7.79
C THR A 152 -5.08 11.94 7.61
N TYR A 153 -5.47 11.65 6.38
CA TYR A 153 -6.80 11.14 6.03
C TYR A 153 -6.71 9.71 5.54
N LEU A 154 -7.44 8.81 6.21
CA LEU A 154 -7.50 7.39 5.86
C LEU A 154 -8.93 6.99 5.47
N THR A 155 -9.03 5.99 4.62
CA THR A 155 -10.30 5.35 4.26
C THR A 155 -10.22 3.87 4.60
N VAL A 156 -11.19 3.38 5.35
CA VAL A 156 -11.39 1.96 5.60
C VAL A 156 -12.44 1.45 4.62
N GLY A 157 -12.00 0.64 3.66
CA GLY A 157 -12.88 -0.03 2.70
C GLY A 157 -13.29 -1.40 3.23
N CYS A 158 -14.59 -1.69 3.33
CA CYS A 158 -15.13 -3.01 3.67
C CYS A 158 -16.56 -3.12 3.17
N SER A 159 -16.98 -4.29 2.69
CA SER A 159 -18.38 -4.52 2.31
C SER A 159 -19.34 -4.43 3.52
N ASP A 160 -18.88 -4.90 4.69
CA ASP A 160 -19.56 -4.71 5.97
C ASP A 160 -19.21 -3.32 6.56
N GLN A 161 -20.20 -2.40 6.46
CA GLN A 161 -20.01 -1.02 6.89
C GLN A 161 -19.97 -0.85 8.43
N ASP A 162 -20.46 -1.81 9.21
CA ASP A 162 -20.31 -1.77 10.67
C ASP A 162 -18.88 -2.08 11.10
N LYS A 163 -18.25 -3.07 10.46
CA LYS A 163 -16.82 -3.37 10.63
C LYS A 163 -15.94 -2.21 10.16
N ALA A 164 -16.27 -1.64 8.99
CA ALA A 164 -15.55 -0.47 8.48
C ALA A 164 -15.60 0.70 9.46
N ARG A 165 -16.77 1.02 10.01
CA ARG A 165 -16.93 2.10 11.01
C ARG A 165 -16.17 1.82 12.29
N SER A 166 -16.27 0.62 12.85
CA SER A 166 -15.55 0.27 14.08
C SER A 166 -14.05 0.41 13.93
N MET A 167 -13.48 -0.04 12.81
CA MET A 167 -12.06 0.12 12.54
C MET A 167 -11.68 1.59 12.26
N ALA A 168 -12.50 2.32 11.50
CA ALA A 168 -12.29 3.73 11.24
C ALA A 168 -12.25 4.55 12.53
N GLU A 169 -13.20 4.32 13.45
CA GLU A 169 -13.26 4.98 14.76
C GLU A 169 -12.06 4.64 15.64
N THR A 170 -11.54 3.41 15.55
CA THR A 170 -10.35 3.00 16.31
C THR A 170 -9.10 3.74 15.82
N LEU A 171 -9.03 4.15 14.55
CA LEU A 171 -7.89 4.90 13.99
C LEU A 171 -7.99 6.43 14.19
N VAL A 172 -9.17 6.99 14.49
CA VAL A 172 -9.34 8.44 14.66
C VAL A 172 -8.55 8.95 15.84
N SER A 173 -7.78 10.02 15.63
CA SER A 173 -7.05 10.73 16.66
C SER A 173 -7.02 12.24 16.41
N GLY A 174 -6.23 13.00 17.17
CA GLY A 174 -6.04 14.43 16.94
C GLY A 174 -5.46 14.77 15.56
N TYR A 175 -4.72 13.83 14.96
CA TYR A 175 -4.05 14.02 13.67
C TYR A 175 -4.50 13.00 12.60
N VAL A 176 -5.42 12.09 12.90
CA VAL A 176 -5.96 11.12 11.93
C VAL A 176 -7.47 11.32 11.78
N LYS A 177 -7.91 11.56 10.56
CA LYS A 177 -9.32 11.58 10.16
C LYS A 177 -9.61 10.36 9.29
N THR A 178 -10.79 9.78 9.46
CA THR A 178 -11.17 8.56 8.75
C THR A 178 -12.48 8.70 8.00
N LYS A 179 -12.59 7.95 6.89
CA LYS A 179 -13.83 7.71 6.15
C LYS A 179 -14.03 6.22 5.97
N THR A 180 -15.25 5.79 5.65
CA THR A 180 -15.55 4.42 5.23
C THR A 180 -15.95 4.37 3.76
N SER A 181 -15.74 3.20 3.13
CA SER A 181 -16.12 2.93 1.74
C SER A 181 -16.54 1.46 1.59
N GLY A 182 -17.40 1.16 0.63
CA GLY A 182 -17.69 -0.21 0.23
C GLY A 182 -16.76 -0.76 -0.85
N ASP A 183 -15.87 0.09 -1.40
CA ASP A 183 -15.03 -0.23 -2.57
C ASP A 183 -13.68 -0.82 -2.18
N VAL A 184 -13.65 -2.06 -1.69
CA VAL A 184 -12.39 -2.74 -1.33
C VAL A 184 -11.48 -2.90 -2.55
N ILE A 185 -12.01 -3.51 -3.61
CA ILE A 185 -11.25 -3.85 -4.83
C ILE A 185 -10.71 -2.60 -5.52
N GLY A 186 -11.53 -1.55 -5.67
CA GLY A 186 -11.08 -0.33 -6.33
C GLY A 186 -10.02 0.43 -5.54
N ILE A 187 -10.09 0.44 -4.21
CA ILE A 187 -9.07 1.05 -3.35
C ILE A 187 -7.74 0.29 -3.47
N GLU A 188 -7.76 -1.04 -3.50
CA GLU A 188 -6.55 -1.84 -3.67
C GLU A 188 -5.90 -1.62 -5.04
N TYR A 189 -6.65 -1.71 -6.14
CA TYR A 189 -6.11 -1.43 -7.47
C TYR A 189 -5.60 0.01 -7.62
N ALA A 190 -6.32 0.99 -7.08
CA ALA A 190 -5.87 2.38 -7.05
C ALA A 190 -4.53 2.53 -6.30
N SER A 191 -4.38 1.83 -5.18
CA SER A 191 -3.13 1.81 -4.39
C SER A 191 -1.95 1.19 -5.13
N VAL A 192 -2.19 0.26 -6.05
CA VAL A 192 -1.15 -0.29 -6.95
C VAL A 192 -0.83 0.69 -8.06
N LEU A 193 -1.86 1.18 -8.77
CA LEU A 193 -1.70 2.07 -9.92
C LEU A 193 -1.00 3.38 -9.55
N LYS A 194 -1.32 3.98 -8.40
CA LYS A 194 -0.62 5.19 -7.95
C LYS A 194 0.89 4.99 -7.83
N ASN A 195 1.33 3.79 -7.43
CA ASN A 195 2.75 3.47 -7.31
C ASN A 195 3.42 3.38 -8.70
N VAL A 196 2.71 2.84 -9.70
CA VAL A 196 3.15 2.85 -11.10
C VAL A 196 3.26 4.28 -11.63
N TYR A 197 2.23 5.10 -11.39
CA TYR A 197 2.21 6.50 -11.83
C TYR A 197 3.26 7.36 -11.10
N ALA A 198 3.58 7.03 -9.85
CA ALA A 198 4.68 7.68 -9.15
C ALA A 198 6.04 7.35 -9.76
N ILE A 199 6.24 6.14 -10.31
CA ILE A 199 7.44 5.82 -11.10
C ILE A 199 7.48 6.68 -12.35
N ALA A 200 6.38 6.80 -13.10
CA ALA A 200 6.30 7.67 -14.27
C ALA A 200 6.65 9.12 -13.93
N ALA A 201 6.06 9.64 -12.84
CA ALA A 201 6.34 10.98 -12.32
C ALA A 201 7.82 11.17 -11.99
N GLY A 202 8.43 10.17 -11.35
CA GLY A 202 9.85 10.16 -11.06
C GLY A 202 10.71 10.17 -12.32
N ILE A 203 10.38 9.34 -13.33
CA ILE A 203 11.09 9.30 -14.60
C ILE A 203 11.06 10.67 -15.27
N CYS A 204 9.88 11.30 -15.36
CA CYS A 204 9.71 12.64 -15.91
C CYS A 204 10.54 13.68 -15.15
N ASN A 205 10.57 13.61 -13.82
CA ASN A 205 11.40 14.47 -12.98
C ASN A 205 12.91 14.26 -13.26
N GLY A 206 13.37 13.03 -13.40
CA GLY A 206 14.74 12.69 -13.75
C GLY A 206 15.17 13.19 -15.14
N LEU A 207 14.25 13.16 -16.10
CA LEU A 207 14.40 13.71 -17.45
C LEU A 207 14.22 15.24 -17.52
N LYS A 208 13.97 15.91 -16.38
CA LYS A 208 13.78 17.36 -16.25
C LYS A 208 12.54 17.91 -16.97
N TYR A 209 11.48 17.13 -17.12
CA TYR A 209 10.17 17.64 -17.42
C TYR A 209 9.68 18.49 -16.24
N GLY A 210 9.21 19.69 -16.48
CA GLY A 210 8.80 20.63 -15.42
C GLY A 210 7.42 20.30 -14.81
N ASP A 211 7.00 21.13 -13.84
CA ASP A 211 5.75 20.97 -13.08
C ASP A 211 4.50 21.06 -13.95
N ASN A 212 4.53 21.82 -15.06
CA ASN A 212 3.43 21.85 -16.02
C ASN A 212 3.14 20.46 -16.58
N PHE A 213 4.17 19.77 -17.06
CA PHE A 213 4.00 18.40 -17.57
C PHE A 213 3.64 17.42 -16.46
N GLN A 214 4.23 17.56 -15.28
CA GLN A 214 3.88 16.74 -14.12
C GLN A 214 2.37 16.82 -13.80
N SER A 215 1.78 18.00 -13.88
CA SER A 215 0.34 18.21 -13.67
C SER A 215 -0.50 17.54 -14.76
N VAL A 216 -0.07 17.60 -16.01
CA VAL A 216 -0.73 16.89 -17.13
C VAL A 216 -0.62 15.38 -16.94
N LEU A 217 0.54 14.85 -16.54
CA LEU A 217 0.74 13.44 -16.25
C LEU A 217 -0.22 12.96 -15.16
N MET A 218 -0.34 13.71 -14.05
CA MET A 218 -1.27 13.34 -12.95
C MET A 218 -2.74 13.38 -13.38
N SER A 219 -3.12 14.33 -14.21
CA SER A 219 -4.48 14.41 -14.78
C SER A 219 -4.80 13.20 -15.67
N ASN A 220 -3.84 12.77 -16.49
CA ASN A 220 -3.98 11.57 -17.31
C ASN A 220 -3.93 10.28 -16.46
N ALA A 221 -3.14 10.25 -15.40
CA ALA A 221 -3.04 9.12 -14.49
C ALA A 221 -4.38 8.84 -13.78
N VAL A 222 -5.08 9.87 -13.29
CA VAL A 222 -6.41 9.65 -12.67
C VAL A 222 -7.46 9.20 -13.70
N GLN A 223 -7.38 9.67 -14.93
CA GLN A 223 -8.26 9.21 -16.01
C GLN A 223 -7.97 7.76 -16.39
N GLU A 224 -6.70 7.37 -16.50
CA GLU A 224 -6.28 6.00 -16.76
C GLU A 224 -6.72 5.06 -15.64
N MET A 225 -6.49 5.45 -14.37
CA MET A 225 -7.00 4.73 -13.20
C MET A 225 -8.51 4.52 -13.28
N ASN A 226 -9.27 5.57 -13.57
CA ASN A 226 -10.74 5.48 -13.65
C ASN A 226 -11.19 4.53 -14.77
N ARG A 227 -10.56 4.59 -15.96
CA ARG A 227 -10.88 3.66 -17.06
C ARG A 227 -10.66 2.21 -16.63
N PHE A 228 -9.52 1.92 -16.00
CA PHE A 228 -9.19 0.58 -15.52
C PHE A 228 -10.18 0.10 -14.45
N LEU A 229 -10.42 0.91 -13.42
CA LEU A 229 -11.31 0.54 -12.33
C LEU A 229 -12.75 0.28 -12.80
N ARG A 230 -13.24 1.04 -13.77
CA ARG A 230 -14.56 0.81 -14.38
C ARG A 230 -14.64 -0.49 -15.16
N ALA A 231 -13.54 -0.92 -15.80
CA ALA A 231 -13.50 -2.16 -16.56
C ALA A 231 -13.42 -3.40 -15.63
N VAL A 232 -12.63 -3.30 -14.56
CA VAL A 232 -12.38 -4.44 -13.66
C VAL A 232 -13.48 -4.62 -12.62
N TYR A 233 -13.97 -3.51 -12.06
CA TYR A 233 -14.98 -3.52 -11.01
C TYR A 233 -15.93 -2.33 -11.17
N PRO A 234 -17.01 -2.50 -11.97
CA PRO A 234 -17.90 -1.43 -12.40
C PRO A 234 -18.92 -1.05 -11.32
N ILE A 235 -18.51 -0.17 -10.40
CA ILE A 235 -19.39 0.47 -9.43
C ILE A 235 -19.36 1.99 -9.60
N ASP A 236 -20.36 2.69 -9.05
CA ASP A 236 -20.33 4.14 -8.96
C ASP A 236 -19.25 4.57 -7.96
N ARG A 237 -18.28 5.36 -8.43
CA ARG A 237 -17.05 5.68 -7.70
C ARG A 237 -16.65 7.13 -7.94
N GLN A 238 -16.39 7.83 -6.84
CA GLN A 238 -15.85 9.18 -6.90
C GLN A 238 -14.32 9.15 -6.88
N VAL A 239 -13.70 9.02 -8.06
CA VAL A 239 -12.23 8.92 -8.19
C VAL A 239 -11.48 10.16 -7.69
N TYR A 240 -12.19 11.25 -7.42
CA TYR A 240 -11.66 12.48 -6.83
C TYR A 240 -11.52 12.41 -5.31
N ASP A 241 -12.07 11.39 -4.65
CA ASP A 241 -11.90 11.19 -3.21
C ASP A 241 -10.43 10.99 -2.83
N SER A 242 -10.13 11.37 -1.59
CA SER A 242 -8.75 11.35 -1.08
C SER A 242 -8.07 9.98 -1.16
N VAL A 243 -8.83 8.89 -1.10
CA VAL A 243 -8.30 7.52 -1.20
C VAL A 243 -7.81 7.16 -2.62
N TYR A 244 -8.30 7.83 -3.65
CA TYR A 244 -7.86 7.68 -5.05
C TYR A 244 -6.95 8.85 -5.46
N LEU A 245 -7.54 10.00 -5.79
CA LEU A 245 -6.79 11.18 -6.26
C LEU A 245 -5.81 11.70 -5.22
N GLY A 246 -6.22 11.83 -3.95
CA GLY A 246 -5.34 12.34 -2.90
C GLY A 246 -4.10 11.47 -2.70
N ASP A 247 -4.29 10.12 -2.66
CA ASP A 247 -3.18 9.17 -2.51
C ASP A 247 -2.29 9.11 -3.76
N LEU A 248 -2.86 9.31 -4.95
CA LEU A 248 -2.10 9.47 -6.19
C LEU A 248 -1.23 10.74 -6.14
N LEU A 249 -1.80 11.89 -5.78
CA LEU A 249 -1.07 13.16 -5.76
C LEU A 249 0.07 13.13 -4.74
N VAL A 250 -0.19 12.72 -3.50
CA VAL A 250 0.86 12.66 -2.49
C VAL A 250 1.99 11.71 -2.90
N THR A 251 1.66 10.59 -3.56
CA THR A 251 2.66 9.61 -4.00
C THR A 251 3.48 10.12 -5.20
N GLY A 252 2.85 10.87 -6.12
CA GLY A 252 3.49 11.41 -7.32
C GLY A 252 4.36 12.65 -7.07
N TYR A 253 4.06 13.43 -6.02
CA TYR A 253 4.80 14.67 -5.72
C TYR A 253 5.76 14.58 -4.54
N SER A 254 5.51 13.70 -3.57
CA SER A 254 6.31 13.63 -2.35
C SER A 254 7.70 13.03 -2.58
N ASN A 255 8.70 13.61 -1.92
CA ASN A 255 10.05 13.06 -1.86
C ASN A 255 10.15 11.81 -0.95
N PHE A 256 9.16 11.55 -0.10
CA PHE A 256 9.06 10.31 0.67
C PHE A 256 8.59 9.12 -0.20
N SER A 257 8.09 9.37 -1.41
CA SER A 257 7.62 8.32 -2.31
C SER A 257 8.80 7.53 -2.89
N ARG A 258 9.00 6.32 -2.38
CA ARG A 258 10.03 5.39 -2.87
C ARG A 258 9.89 5.12 -4.37
N ASN A 259 8.67 5.01 -4.87
CA ASN A 259 8.39 4.79 -6.28
C ASN A 259 8.81 6.00 -7.13
N ARG A 260 8.55 7.23 -6.65
CA ARG A 260 9.00 8.44 -7.32
C ARG A 260 10.52 8.55 -7.32
N VAL A 261 11.17 8.26 -6.19
CA VAL A 261 12.65 8.26 -6.10
C VAL A 261 13.24 7.24 -7.08
N PHE A 262 12.71 6.02 -7.10
CA PHE A 262 13.13 4.97 -8.05
C PHE A 262 13.00 5.44 -9.50
N GLY A 263 11.84 6.00 -9.87
CA GLY A 263 11.63 6.56 -11.22
C GLY A 263 12.60 7.68 -11.54
N THR A 264 12.91 8.57 -10.57
CA THR A 264 13.88 9.67 -10.76
C THR A 264 15.28 9.14 -11.06
N MET A 265 15.72 8.07 -10.41
CA MET A 265 17.01 7.42 -10.71
C MET A 265 17.01 6.87 -12.15
N ILE A 266 15.93 6.18 -12.56
CA ILE A 266 15.79 5.67 -13.94
C ILE A 266 15.83 6.82 -14.96
N GLY A 267 15.09 7.91 -14.71
CA GLY A 267 15.09 9.09 -15.58
C GLY A 267 16.45 9.80 -15.66
N LYS A 268 17.29 9.68 -14.61
CA LYS A 268 18.68 10.17 -14.59
C LYS A 268 19.68 9.24 -15.28
N GLY A 269 19.25 8.07 -15.80
CA GLY A 269 20.08 7.14 -16.54
C GLY A 269 20.59 5.94 -15.73
N TYR A 270 20.15 5.75 -14.48
CA TYR A 270 20.46 4.52 -13.75
C TYR A 270 19.78 3.32 -14.42
N SER A 271 20.49 2.19 -14.48
CA SER A 271 19.83 0.95 -14.84
C SER A 271 18.82 0.53 -13.76
N VAL A 272 17.79 -0.22 -14.14
CA VAL A 272 16.80 -0.75 -13.17
C VAL A 272 17.50 -1.49 -12.02
N LYS A 273 18.49 -2.34 -12.36
CA LYS A 273 19.25 -3.11 -11.36
C LYS A 273 20.06 -2.20 -10.42
N SER A 274 20.72 -1.17 -10.96
CA SER A 274 21.50 -0.23 -10.15
C SER A 274 20.58 0.56 -9.21
N ALA A 275 19.44 1.04 -9.70
CA ALA A 275 18.47 1.74 -8.88
C ALA A 275 17.89 0.86 -7.76
N GLN A 276 17.62 -0.43 -8.04
CA GLN A 276 17.16 -1.38 -7.03
C GLN A 276 18.20 -1.65 -5.92
N ILE A 277 19.48 -1.72 -6.30
CA ILE A 277 20.58 -1.95 -5.33
C ILE A 277 20.79 -0.71 -4.44
N GLU A 278 20.70 0.48 -5.02
CA GLU A 278 20.88 1.75 -4.29
C GLU A 278 19.76 2.04 -3.30
N MET A 279 18.58 1.48 -3.54
CA MET A 279 17.43 1.68 -2.67
C MET A 279 17.44 0.72 -1.49
N GLU A 280 17.43 1.23 -0.26
CA GLU A 280 17.33 0.43 0.97
C GLU A 280 15.97 -0.28 1.10
N MET A 281 14.94 0.26 0.49
CA MET A 281 13.57 -0.24 0.56
C MET A 281 12.96 -0.45 -0.83
N ILE A 282 12.12 -1.49 -0.96
CA ILE A 282 11.49 -1.88 -2.21
C ILE A 282 10.53 -0.78 -2.72
N ALA A 283 10.64 -0.47 -4.01
CA ALA A 283 9.63 0.26 -4.76
C ALA A 283 8.55 -0.74 -5.25
N GLU A 284 7.42 -0.82 -4.55
CA GLU A 284 6.37 -1.80 -4.89
C GLU A 284 5.79 -1.61 -6.29
N GLY A 285 5.83 -0.39 -6.81
CA GLY A 285 5.40 -0.10 -8.19
C GLY A 285 6.21 -0.84 -9.26
N PHE A 286 7.44 -1.28 -8.96
CA PHE A 286 8.18 -2.15 -9.88
C PHE A 286 7.42 -3.45 -10.13
N TYR A 287 7.10 -4.21 -9.08
CA TYR A 287 6.32 -5.44 -9.20
C TYR A 287 4.89 -5.16 -9.67
N GLY A 288 4.26 -4.11 -9.15
CA GLY A 288 2.92 -3.68 -9.54
C GLY A 288 2.80 -3.41 -11.03
N THR A 289 3.81 -2.83 -11.68
CA THR A 289 3.81 -2.57 -13.12
C THR A 289 3.64 -3.85 -13.94
N LYS A 290 4.39 -4.90 -13.60
CA LYS A 290 4.30 -6.19 -14.30
C LYS A 290 2.94 -6.84 -14.09
N CYS A 291 2.52 -6.94 -12.83
CA CYS A 291 1.23 -7.55 -12.49
C CYS A 291 0.06 -6.82 -13.16
N MET A 292 0.05 -5.47 -13.11
CA MET A 292 -0.99 -4.68 -13.77
C MET A 292 -0.99 -4.84 -15.28
N LYS A 293 0.19 -4.97 -15.92
CA LYS A 293 0.29 -5.25 -17.34
C LYS A 293 -0.31 -6.61 -17.68
N ASP A 294 -0.01 -7.64 -16.88
CA ASP A 294 -0.54 -8.99 -17.08
C ASP A 294 -2.08 -9.03 -16.85
N ILE A 295 -2.58 -8.37 -15.81
CA ILE A 295 -4.02 -8.25 -15.58
C ILE A 295 -4.71 -7.50 -16.73
N ASN A 296 -4.13 -6.40 -17.22
CA ASN A 296 -4.73 -5.61 -18.30
C ASN A 296 -4.81 -6.35 -19.63
N ARG A 297 -4.02 -7.42 -19.83
CA ARG A 297 -4.19 -8.31 -21.00
C ARG A 297 -5.56 -8.97 -21.08
N MET A 298 -6.25 -9.14 -19.94
CA MET A 298 -7.61 -9.69 -19.91
C MET A 298 -8.68 -8.64 -20.16
N TYR A 299 -8.43 -7.38 -19.77
CA TYR A 299 -9.42 -6.31 -19.83
C TYR A 299 -9.25 -5.36 -21.03
N HIS A 300 -8.07 -5.37 -21.67
CA HIS A 300 -7.76 -4.57 -22.85
C HIS A 300 -8.05 -3.06 -22.67
N VAL A 301 -7.85 -2.54 -21.48
CA VAL A 301 -8.02 -1.10 -21.19
C VAL A 301 -6.87 -0.31 -21.80
N ASN A 302 -7.16 0.84 -22.40
CA ASN A 302 -6.12 1.77 -22.86
C ASN A 302 -5.41 2.42 -21.66
N MET A 303 -4.15 2.01 -21.40
CA MET A 303 -3.34 2.41 -20.25
C MET A 303 -1.94 2.88 -20.69
N PRO A 304 -1.84 4.00 -21.43
CA PRO A 304 -0.56 4.45 -22.01
C PRO A 304 0.53 4.74 -20.95
N ILE A 305 0.18 5.19 -19.74
CA ILE A 305 1.18 5.46 -18.68
C ILE A 305 1.73 4.14 -18.15
N LEU A 306 0.86 3.16 -17.86
CA LEU A 306 1.29 1.81 -17.47
C LEU A 306 2.20 1.18 -18.53
N ASP A 307 1.83 1.31 -19.80
CA ASP A 307 2.57 0.75 -20.93
C ASP A 307 3.96 1.37 -21.04
N ALA A 308 4.06 2.69 -20.94
CA ALA A 308 5.34 3.39 -20.96
C ALA A 308 6.25 2.97 -19.80
N VAL A 309 5.71 2.88 -18.57
CA VAL A 309 6.48 2.42 -17.39
C VAL A 309 6.92 0.97 -17.59
N TYR A 310 6.05 0.10 -18.08
CA TYR A 310 6.40 -1.30 -18.37
C TYR A 310 7.53 -1.40 -19.37
N ASN A 311 7.43 -0.71 -20.50
CA ASN A 311 8.43 -0.70 -21.56
C ASN A 311 9.80 -0.25 -21.05
N ILE A 312 9.84 0.79 -20.22
CA ILE A 312 11.08 1.27 -19.61
C ILE A 312 11.68 0.25 -18.64
N LEU A 313 10.88 -0.33 -17.76
CA LEU A 313 11.37 -1.17 -16.66
C LEU A 313 11.69 -2.60 -17.10
N TYR A 314 10.91 -3.17 -17.99
CA TYR A 314 10.96 -4.59 -18.38
C TYR A 314 11.49 -4.83 -19.79
N GLU A 315 11.09 -4.00 -20.76
CA GLU A 315 11.58 -4.09 -22.15
C GLU A 315 12.86 -3.26 -22.36
N ARG A 316 13.28 -2.50 -21.34
CA ARG A 316 14.52 -1.70 -21.33
C ARG A 316 14.58 -0.65 -22.44
N ILE A 317 13.43 -0.13 -22.85
CA ILE A 317 13.35 0.96 -23.82
C ILE A 317 13.81 2.26 -23.13
N SER A 318 14.46 3.12 -23.90
CA SER A 318 14.97 4.39 -23.38
C SER A 318 13.87 5.23 -22.74
N PRO A 319 14.03 5.68 -21.48
CA PRO A 319 13.06 6.55 -20.82
C PRO A 319 12.72 7.79 -21.64
N ALA A 320 13.71 8.42 -22.29
CA ALA A 320 13.51 9.62 -23.10
C ALA A 320 12.62 9.35 -24.33
N ILE A 321 12.75 8.18 -24.95
CA ILE A 321 11.93 7.79 -26.10
C ILE A 321 10.50 7.51 -25.65
N GLU A 322 10.30 6.67 -24.64
CA GLU A 322 8.97 6.29 -24.16
C GLU A 322 8.19 7.48 -23.61
N ILE A 323 8.82 8.37 -22.83
CA ILE A 323 8.13 9.57 -22.34
C ILE A 323 7.78 10.51 -23.47
N LYS A 324 8.61 10.64 -24.51
CA LYS A 324 8.27 11.43 -25.70
C LYS A 324 7.03 10.86 -26.40
N LEU A 325 6.98 9.56 -26.62
CA LEU A 325 5.80 8.90 -27.21
C LEU A 325 4.56 9.06 -26.33
N LEU A 326 4.73 8.99 -25.02
CA LEU A 326 3.65 9.20 -24.06
C LEU A 326 3.10 10.64 -24.14
N THR A 327 3.96 11.66 -24.31
CA THR A 327 3.51 13.06 -24.48
C THR A 327 2.60 13.24 -25.68
N ASP A 328 2.88 12.53 -26.79
CA ASP A 328 2.08 12.61 -28.02
C ASP A 328 0.72 11.87 -27.87
N SER A 329 0.58 11.00 -26.88
CA SER A 329 -0.68 10.29 -26.59
C SER A 329 -1.65 11.10 -25.70
N PHE A 330 -1.16 12.11 -24.99
CA PHE A 330 -1.98 12.97 -24.15
C PHE A 330 -2.72 14.00 -25.02
N ARG A 331 -4.04 14.02 -24.89
CA ARG A 331 -4.92 14.95 -25.63
C ARG A 331 -5.74 15.79 -24.66
#